data_1618ca415345f8db0c6bf4d6de6147a0
#
_entry.id   1618ca415345f8db0c6bf4d6de6147a0
#
_cell.length_a   1.000
_cell.length_b   1.000
_cell.length_c   1.000
_cell.angle_alpha   90.00
_cell.angle_beta   90.00
_cell.angle_gamma   90.00
#
_symmetry.space_group_name_H-M   'P 1'
#
loop_
_entity.id
_entity.type
_entity.pdbx_description
1 polymer ?
#
loop_
_entity_poly.entity_id
_entity_poly.type
_entity_poly.pdbx_seq_one_letter_code
_entity_poly.pdbx_strand_id
1 'polypeptide(L)'
;MSDINYEKFKLSLSRLEERYNDYATHNELTGFLRESIKESCIQRFEICFDTSWKYIRKYLIEEMGFVDIQNSPNPIFRKAEASKVIIQAEKWIEFNTNRGDTTHDYSGDKADKAFAIIPEFIKEAIDVYEIISGEKWQSKK
;
A
#
# COMPACT_ATOMS: atom_id res chain seq x y z
N MET A 1 13.23 16.33 -15.53
CA MET A 1 11.96 16.33 -14.79
C MET A 1 11.14 15.12 -15.15
N SER A 2 10.56 14.49 -14.16
CA SER A 2 9.74 13.32 -14.39
C SER A 2 8.33 13.71 -14.81
N ASP A 3 7.76 12.94 -15.74
CA ASP A 3 6.38 13.10 -16.14
C ASP A 3 5.47 12.06 -15.50
N ILE A 4 5.88 11.52 -14.34
CA ILE A 4 5.10 10.50 -13.65
C ILE A 4 3.77 11.08 -13.17
N ASN A 5 2.69 10.42 -13.55
CA ASN A 5 1.35 10.79 -13.09
C ASN A 5 0.98 9.89 -11.92
N TYR A 6 0.88 10.47 -10.72
CA TYR A 6 0.64 9.73 -9.47
C TYR A 6 -0.83 9.53 -9.14
N GLU A 7 -1.75 9.89 -10.04
CA GLU A 7 -3.19 9.82 -9.75
C GLU A 7 -3.68 8.42 -9.37
N LYS A 8 -3.19 7.37 -10.02
CA LYS A 8 -3.59 5.99 -9.68
C LYS A 8 -3.14 5.61 -8.27
N PHE A 9 -1.94 6.01 -7.89
CA PHE A 9 -1.43 5.75 -6.55
C PHE A 9 -2.26 6.50 -5.52
N LYS A 10 -2.47 7.79 -5.76
CA LYS A 10 -3.28 8.63 -4.89
C LYS A 10 -4.68 8.07 -4.70
N LEU A 11 -5.33 7.66 -5.80
CA LEU A 11 -6.68 7.13 -5.76
C LEU A 11 -6.74 5.81 -4.97
N SER A 12 -5.82 4.88 -5.23
CA SER A 12 -5.82 3.58 -4.54
C SER A 12 -5.59 3.75 -3.04
N LEU A 13 -4.72 4.67 -2.66
CA LEU A 13 -4.42 4.93 -1.26
C LEU A 13 -5.60 5.64 -0.56
N SER A 14 -6.22 6.60 -1.24
CA SER A 14 -7.41 7.29 -0.73
C SER A 14 -8.55 6.32 -0.47
N ARG A 15 -8.78 5.39 -1.39
CA ARG A 15 -9.85 4.41 -1.25
C ARG A 15 -9.59 3.43 -0.12
N LEU A 16 -8.34 3.04 0.07
CA LEU A 16 -7.98 2.18 1.19
C LEU A 16 -8.19 2.91 2.51
N GLU A 17 -7.68 4.13 2.62
CA GLU A 17 -7.82 4.94 3.84
C GLU A 17 -9.29 5.16 4.18
N GLU A 18 -10.10 5.52 3.19
CA GLU A 18 -11.52 5.73 3.37
C GLU A 18 -12.23 4.46 3.85
N ARG A 19 -11.95 3.33 3.23
CA ARG A 19 -12.59 2.08 3.60
C ARG A 19 -12.19 1.62 5.01
N TYR A 20 -10.91 1.81 5.34
CA TYR A 20 -10.45 1.47 6.69
C TYR A 20 -11.11 2.38 7.74
N ASN A 21 -11.26 3.67 7.43
CA ASN A 21 -11.95 4.60 8.33
C ASN A 21 -13.41 4.21 8.51
N ASP A 22 -14.08 3.73 7.46
CA ASP A 22 -15.45 3.22 7.57
C ASP A 22 -15.53 2.08 8.58
N TYR A 23 -14.59 1.14 8.52
CA TYR A 23 -14.55 0.02 9.47
C TYR A 23 -14.32 0.53 10.90
N ALA A 24 -13.37 1.46 11.05
CA ALA A 24 -12.97 1.94 12.38
C ALA A 24 -14.03 2.81 13.06
N THR A 25 -14.85 3.52 12.26
CA THR A 25 -15.80 4.49 12.81
C THR A 25 -17.25 3.98 12.91
N HIS A 26 -17.58 2.87 12.26
CA HIS A 26 -18.94 2.31 12.29
C HIS A 26 -19.00 1.08 13.18
N ASN A 27 -18.81 1.30 14.48
CA ASN A 27 -18.80 0.21 15.47
C ASN A 27 -20.19 -0.43 15.64
N GLU A 28 -21.26 0.26 15.22
CA GLU A 28 -22.62 -0.26 15.28
C GLU A 28 -22.85 -1.38 14.25
N LEU A 29 -22.01 -1.48 13.22
CA LEU A 29 -22.13 -2.55 12.23
C LEU A 29 -21.62 -3.86 12.83
N THR A 30 -22.38 -4.92 12.64
CA THR A 30 -22.02 -6.25 13.14
C THR A 30 -22.28 -7.31 12.06
N GLY A 31 -21.79 -8.53 12.32
CA GLY A 31 -22.05 -9.67 11.47
C GLY A 31 -21.61 -9.48 10.03
N PHE A 32 -22.52 -9.77 9.11
CA PHE A 32 -22.23 -9.78 7.68
C PHE A 32 -21.73 -8.44 7.15
N LEU A 33 -22.34 -7.34 7.57
CA LEU A 33 -21.96 -6.02 7.07
C LEU A 33 -20.54 -5.65 7.49
N ARG A 34 -20.22 -5.90 8.76
CA ARG A 34 -18.87 -5.60 9.26
C ARG A 34 -17.82 -6.46 8.57
N GLU A 35 -18.12 -7.73 8.38
CA GLU A 35 -17.22 -8.66 7.69
C GLU A 35 -17.01 -8.24 6.24
N SER A 36 -18.06 -7.77 5.56
CA SER A 36 -17.95 -7.28 4.18
C SER A 36 -17.04 -6.07 4.07
N ILE A 37 -17.11 -5.14 5.03
CA ILE A 37 -16.23 -3.98 5.03
C ILE A 37 -14.78 -4.41 5.26
N LYS A 38 -14.56 -5.35 6.16
CA LYS A 38 -13.22 -5.89 6.41
C LYS A 38 -12.62 -6.51 5.15
N GLU A 39 -13.41 -7.34 4.45
CA GLU A 39 -12.96 -7.95 3.19
C GLU A 39 -12.64 -6.89 2.13
N SER A 40 -13.46 -5.84 2.07
CA SER A 40 -13.22 -4.73 1.16
C SER A 40 -11.89 -4.01 1.49
N CYS A 41 -11.58 -3.84 2.78
CA CYS A 41 -10.31 -3.26 3.19
C CYS A 41 -9.13 -4.10 2.71
N ILE A 42 -9.21 -5.42 2.85
CA ILE A 42 -8.14 -6.33 2.41
C ILE A 42 -7.96 -6.24 0.91
N GLN A 43 -9.05 -6.23 0.14
CA GLN A 43 -8.99 -6.10 -1.31
C GLN A 43 -8.34 -4.78 -1.71
N ARG A 44 -8.72 -3.67 -1.06
CA ARG A 44 -8.14 -2.35 -1.33
C ARG A 44 -6.67 -2.31 -0.96
N PHE A 45 -6.29 -3.00 0.11
CA PHE A 45 -4.88 -3.13 0.49
C PHE A 45 -4.09 -3.81 -0.62
N GLU A 46 -4.59 -4.92 -1.16
CA GLU A 46 -3.91 -5.63 -2.25
C GLU A 46 -3.69 -4.72 -3.47
N ILE A 47 -4.73 -3.98 -3.84
CA ILE A 47 -4.65 -3.07 -4.99
C ILE A 47 -3.64 -1.95 -4.74
N CYS A 48 -3.72 -1.33 -3.56
CA CYS A 48 -2.82 -0.23 -3.21
C CYS A 48 -1.38 -0.70 -3.09
N PHE A 49 -1.16 -1.88 -2.51
CA PHE A 49 0.19 -2.45 -2.42
C PHE A 49 0.80 -2.65 -3.80
N ASP A 50 0.07 -3.30 -4.70
CA ASP A 50 0.56 -3.53 -6.06
C ASP A 50 0.85 -2.22 -6.78
N THR A 51 -0.01 -1.24 -6.60
CA THR A 51 0.16 0.07 -7.21
C THR A 51 1.40 0.78 -6.64
N SER A 52 1.58 0.72 -5.32
CA SER A 52 2.67 1.45 -4.67
C SER A 52 4.05 0.95 -5.09
N TRP A 53 4.28 -0.38 -5.13
CA TRP A 53 5.63 -0.84 -5.51
C TRP A 53 5.94 -0.56 -6.98
N LYS A 54 4.92 -0.56 -7.83
CA LYS A 54 5.11 -0.22 -9.24
C LYS A 54 5.49 1.26 -9.42
N TYR A 55 4.89 2.14 -8.62
CA TYR A 55 5.26 3.56 -8.65
C TYR A 55 6.64 3.81 -8.04
N ILE A 56 7.01 3.07 -6.99
CA ILE A 56 8.36 3.15 -6.44
C ILE A 56 9.37 2.77 -7.54
N ARG A 57 9.12 1.68 -8.25
CA ARG A 57 10.00 1.24 -9.34
C ARG A 57 10.12 2.32 -10.42
N LYS A 58 8.99 2.89 -10.81
CA LYS A 58 8.96 3.94 -11.84
C LYS A 58 9.78 5.16 -11.41
N TYR A 59 9.64 5.55 -10.15
CA TYR A 59 10.42 6.66 -9.60
C TYR A 59 11.92 6.35 -9.61
N LEU A 60 12.30 5.15 -9.20
CA LEU A 60 13.72 4.77 -9.19
C LEU A 60 14.32 4.82 -10.60
N ILE A 61 13.56 4.41 -11.60
CA ILE A 61 14.04 4.43 -12.99
C ILE A 61 14.06 5.85 -13.55
N GLU A 62 12.94 6.58 -13.47
CA GLU A 62 12.79 7.86 -14.16
C GLU A 62 13.42 9.03 -13.42
N GLU A 63 13.35 9.04 -12.09
CA GLU A 63 13.90 10.16 -11.31
C GLU A 63 15.32 9.91 -10.84
N MET A 64 15.66 8.68 -10.50
CA MET A 64 16.98 8.36 -9.94
C MET A 64 17.91 7.71 -10.96
N GLY A 65 17.40 7.43 -12.16
CA GLY A 65 18.24 6.96 -13.25
C GLY A 65 18.71 5.51 -13.17
N PHE A 66 18.08 4.69 -12.31
CA PHE A 66 18.45 3.28 -12.22
C PHE A 66 18.05 2.53 -13.49
N VAL A 67 18.93 1.64 -13.94
CA VAL A 67 18.66 0.73 -15.04
C VAL A 67 18.70 -0.70 -14.51
N ASP A 68 18.13 -1.63 -15.25
CA ASP A 68 18.17 -3.07 -14.91
C ASP A 68 17.55 -3.42 -13.55
N ILE A 69 16.53 -2.66 -13.12
CA ILE A 69 15.79 -2.99 -11.92
C ILE A 69 14.83 -4.14 -12.24
N GLN A 70 14.87 -5.19 -11.42
CA GLN A 70 13.95 -6.30 -11.57
C GLN A 70 12.51 -5.81 -11.39
N ASN A 71 11.59 -6.40 -12.17
CA ASN A 71 10.19 -6.04 -12.09
C ASN A 71 9.48 -6.96 -11.08
N SER A 72 9.91 -6.89 -9.82
CA SER A 72 9.29 -7.62 -8.72
C SER A 72 9.46 -6.84 -7.42
N PRO A 73 8.54 -7.03 -6.45
CA PRO A 73 8.49 -6.16 -5.27
C PRO A 73 9.74 -6.18 -4.38
N ASN A 74 10.18 -7.35 -3.94
CA ASN A 74 11.22 -7.40 -2.91
C ASN A 74 12.55 -6.76 -3.32
N PRO A 75 13.09 -7.03 -4.52
CA PRO A 75 14.31 -6.33 -4.95
C PRO A 75 14.12 -4.82 -5.05
N ILE A 76 12.92 -4.38 -5.45
CA ILE A 76 12.60 -2.95 -5.52
C ILE A 76 12.64 -2.32 -4.13
N PHE A 77 12.08 -2.99 -3.13
CA PHE A 77 12.10 -2.47 -1.76
C PHE A 77 13.52 -2.32 -1.22
N ARG A 78 14.41 -3.27 -1.53
CA ARG A 78 15.80 -3.17 -1.09
C ARG A 78 16.50 -2.00 -1.76
N LYS A 79 16.26 -1.79 -3.04
CA LYS A 79 16.81 -0.65 -3.76
C LYS A 79 16.24 0.67 -3.24
N ALA A 80 14.95 0.69 -2.94
CA ALA A 80 14.27 1.88 -2.42
C ALA A 80 14.80 2.27 -1.03
N GLU A 81 15.09 1.27 -0.18
CA GLU A 81 15.70 1.55 1.12
C GLU A 81 17.10 2.15 0.96
N ALA A 82 17.91 1.56 0.10
CA ALA A 82 19.25 2.07 -0.17
C ALA A 82 19.22 3.49 -0.73
N SER A 83 18.15 3.85 -1.44
CA SER A 83 17.97 5.17 -2.06
C SER A 83 17.16 6.12 -1.19
N LYS A 84 16.81 5.72 0.03
CA LYS A 84 16.08 6.52 1.01
C LYS A 84 14.65 6.90 0.57
N VAL A 85 14.08 6.11 -0.32
CA VAL A 85 12.67 6.25 -0.73
C VAL A 85 11.76 5.63 0.32
N ILE A 86 12.22 4.53 0.93
CA ILE A 86 11.53 3.92 2.07
C ILE A 86 12.53 3.76 3.22
N ILE A 87 12.00 3.65 4.43
CA ILE A 87 12.84 3.56 5.64
C ILE A 87 13.31 2.13 5.88
N GLN A 88 12.42 1.16 5.77
CA GLN A 88 12.72 -0.24 6.07
C GLN A 88 12.17 -1.18 5.00
N ALA A 89 13.04 -1.78 4.22
CA ALA A 89 12.64 -2.76 3.22
C ALA A 89 11.92 -3.95 3.84
N GLU A 90 12.35 -4.38 5.04
CA GLU A 90 11.76 -5.54 5.72
C GLU A 90 10.26 -5.37 5.98
N LYS A 91 9.80 -4.15 6.31
CA LYS A 91 8.37 -3.89 6.50
C LYS A 91 7.61 -4.09 5.19
N TRP A 92 8.15 -3.59 4.09
CA TRP A 92 7.50 -3.71 2.79
C TRP A 92 7.50 -5.16 2.28
N ILE A 93 8.55 -5.91 2.61
CA ILE A 93 8.61 -7.34 2.29
C ILE A 93 7.55 -8.10 3.08
N GLU A 94 7.34 -7.71 4.35
CA GLU A 94 6.27 -8.28 5.17
C GLU A 94 4.89 -7.95 4.59
N PHE A 95 4.68 -6.71 4.13
CA PHE A 95 3.44 -6.35 3.44
C PHE A 95 3.21 -7.25 2.23
N ASN A 96 4.27 -7.53 1.47
CA ASN A 96 4.20 -8.41 0.30
C ASN A 96 3.77 -9.83 0.69
N THR A 97 4.32 -10.35 1.77
CA THR A 97 3.95 -11.67 2.28
C THR A 97 2.47 -11.71 2.64
N ASN A 98 1.99 -10.71 3.38
CA ASN A 98 0.58 -10.63 3.76
C ASN A 98 -0.34 -10.50 2.55
N ARG A 99 0.07 -9.74 1.55
CA ARG A 99 -0.70 -9.58 0.32
C ARG A 99 -0.81 -10.92 -0.41
N GLY A 100 0.27 -11.68 -0.49
CA GLY A 100 0.27 -12.99 -1.15
C GLY A 100 -0.63 -14.00 -0.44
N ASP A 101 -0.64 -13.96 0.89
CA ASP A 101 -1.42 -14.89 1.70
C ASP A 101 -2.94 -14.71 1.52
N THR A 102 -3.40 -13.53 1.10
CA THR A 102 -4.83 -13.24 0.95
C THR A 102 -5.32 -13.27 -0.50
N THR A 103 -4.47 -13.65 -1.46
CA THR A 103 -4.81 -13.57 -2.88
C THR A 103 -6.09 -14.33 -3.24
N HIS A 104 -6.36 -15.45 -2.57
CA HIS A 104 -7.51 -16.30 -2.89
C HIS A 104 -8.50 -16.45 -1.74
N ASP A 105 -8.23 -15.89 -0.57
CA ASP A 105 -9.09 -16.07 0.61
C ASP A 105 -8.97 -14.86 1.53
N TYR A 106 -10.11 -14.19 1.73
CA TYR A 106 -10.19 -13.03 2.62
C TYR A 106 -10.70 -13.38 4.00
N SER A 107 -10.71 -14.67 4.35
CA SER A 107 -11.18 -15.15 5.65
C SER A 107 -10.07 -15.90 6.40
N GLY A 108 -10.28 -16.12 7.70
CA GLY A 108 -9.37 -16.88 8.52
C GLY A 108 -8.17 -16.10 9.02
N ASP A 109 -7.17 -16.85 9.53
CA ASP A 109 -6.01 -16.26 10.20
C ASP A 109 -5.16 -15.38 9.26
N LYS A 110 -5.01 -15.78 8.01
CA LYS A 110 -4.23 -15.02 7.03
C LYS A 110 -4.88 -13.67 6.74
N ALA A 111 -6.21 -13.67 6.61
CA ALA A 111 -6.98 -12.44 6.41
C ALA A 111 -6.87 -11.54 7.64
N ASP A 112 -6.93 -12.12 8.83
CA ASP A 112 -6.80 -11.34 10.07
C ASP A 112 -5.44 -10.68 10.18
N LYS A 113 -4.38 -11.38 9.81
CA LYS A 113 -3.02 -10.82 9.80
C LYS A 113 -2.89 -9.70 8.79
N ALA A 114 -3.41 -9.89 7.59
CA ALA A 114 -3.39 -8.85 6.55
C ALA A 114 -4.17 -7.63 7.00
N PHE A 115 -5.34 -7.83 7.60
CA PHE A 115 -6.15 -6.72 8.09
C PHE A 115 -5.42 -5.93 9.18
N ALA A 116 -4.72 -6.65 10.07
CA ALA A 116 -4.02 -6.03 11.20
C ALA A 116 -2.89 -5.11 10.77
N ILE A 117 -2.26 -5.34 9.60
CA ILE A 117 -1.15 -4.49 9.13
C ILE A 117 -1.60 -3.30 8.31
N ILE A 118 -2.88 -3.19 7.99
CA ILE A 118 -3.37 -2.12 7.14
C ILE A 118 -3.05 -0.71 7.68
N PRO A 119 -3.27 -0.40 8.98
CA PRO A 119 -2.93 0.93 9.47
C PRO A 119 -1.46 1.29 9.28
N GLU A 120 -0.56 0.34 9.53
CA GLU A 120 0.87 0.57 9.33
C GLU A 120 1.18 0.73 7.84
N PHE A 121 0.56 -0.08 7.00
CA PHE A 121 0.75 0.05 5.55
C PHE A 121 0.30 1.42 5.05
N ILE A 122 -0.86 1.91 5.50
CA ILE A 122 -1.37 3.23 5.09
C ILE A 122 -0.35 4.31 5.44
N LYS A 123 0.18 4.25 6.66
CA LYS A 123 1.17 5.22 7.11
C LYS A 123 2.43 5.20 6.23
N GLU A 124 2.96 4.00 5.98
CA GLU A 124 4.16 3.85 5.17
C GLU A 124 3.91 4.28 3.72
N ALA A 125 2.75 3.96 3.18
CA ALA A 125 2.39 4.33 1.81
C ALA A 125 2.21 5.84 1.66
N ILE A 126 1.64 6.51 2.65
CA ILE A 126 1.54 7.97 2.65
C ILE A 126 2.93 8.59 2.63
N ASP A 127 3.84 8.10 3.46
CA ASP A 127 5.22 8.60 3.48
C ASP A 127 5.89 8.46 2.12
N VAL A 128 5.74 7.29 1.50
CA VAL A 128 6.28 7.05 0.16
C VAL A 128 5.65 7.99 -0.86
N TYR A 129 4.33 8.13 -0.83
CA TYR A 129 3.64 9.02 -1.76
C TYR A 129 4.18 10.45 -1.67
N GLU A 130 4.36 10.95 -0.46
CA GLU A 130 4.89 12.31 -0.25
C GLU A 130 6.32 12.45 -0.75
N ILE A 131 7.15 11.41 -0.53
CA ILE A 131 8.54 11.44 -0.97
C ILE A 131 8.64 11.43 -2.49
N ILE A 132 7.94 10.52 -3.16
CA ILE A 132 8.13 10.37 -4.61
C ILE A 132 7.33 11.38 -5.42
N SER A 133 6.16 11.80 -4.96
CA SER A 133 5.34 12.79 -5.68
C SER A 133 5.71 14.22 -5.35
N GLY A 134 6.28 14.46 -4.16
CA GLY A 134 6.54 15.79 -3.67
C GLY A 134 5.29 16.50 -3.15
N GLU A 135 4.16 15.83 -3.12
CA GLU A 135 2.89 16.41 -2.65
C GLU A 135 2.58 15.96 -1.24
N LYS A 136 1.96 16.85 -0.47
CA LYS A 136 1.46 16.50 0.86
C LYS A 136 0.19 15.67 0.74
N TRP A 137 0.09 14.64 1.56
CA TRP A 137 -1.11 13.82 1.61
C TRP A 137 -2.23 14.56 2.33
N GLN A 138 -3.43 14.49 1.77
CA GLN A 138 -4.64 15.08 2.35
C GLN A 138 -5.59 13.94 2.72
N SER A 139 -5.62 13.60 4.01
CA SER A 139 -6.57 12.58 4.48
C SER A 139 -7.99 13.15 4.45
N LYS A 140 -8.91 12.38 3.88
CA LYS A 140 -10.32 12.73 3.91
C LYS A 140 -10.92 12.27 5.25
N LYS A 141 -11.57 13.16 5.94
CA LYS A 141 -12.25 12.84 7.19
C LYS A 141 -13.76 12.79 6.99
#